data_5558495b907058d01b27eeea08608feb
#
_entry.id   5558495b907058d01b27eeea08608feb
#
_cell.length_a   1.000
_cell.length_b   1.000
_cell.length_c   1.000
_cell.angle_alpha   90.00
_cell.angle_beta   90.00
_cell.angle_gamma   90.00
#
_symmetry.space_group_name_H-M   'P 1'
#
loop_
_entity.id
_entity.type
_entity.pdbx_description
1 polymer ?
#
loop_
_entity_poly.entity_id
_entity_poly.type
_entity_poly.pdbx_seq_one_letter_code
_entity_poly.pdbx_strand_id
1 'polypeptide(L)'
;MVAVLADPGRRSLYARIVLAAEEGTPARAADLDSAGGKRLRALTEAGLVVDDGGVLSPGEVFAELLRESPPRAASGPERFLTGGRLTVLPRRAQDRAEVFAWLAARVLTPGESLDERALTGRLAALADDPVALRRYLVDAGALARTPDGRDYRLPG
;
A
#
# COMPACT_ATOMS: atom_id res chain seq x y z
N MET A 1 -14.18 -13.50 1.93
CA MET A 1 -13.52 -13.50 3.25
C MET A 1 -13.69 -12.19 4.00
N VAL A 2 -13.29 -11.02 3.48
CA VAL A 2 -13.45 -9.70 4.17
C VAL A 2 -14.90 -9.44 4.60
N ALA A 3 -15.90 -9.85 3.80
CA ALA A 3 -17.31 -9.69 4.12
C ALA A 3 -17.75 -10.40 5.41
N VAL A 4 -17.10 -11.49 5.81
CA VAL A 4 -17.43 -12.23 7.04
C VAL A 4 -17.10 -11.39 8.27
N LEU A 5 -15.96 -10.68 8.27
CA LEU A 5 -15.52 -9.80 9.35
C LEU A 5 -16.17 -8.40 9.32
N ALA A 6 -16.98 -8.08 8.31
CA ALA A 6 -17.77 -6.85 8.30
C ALA A 6 -18.82 -6.83 9.43
N ASP A 7 -19.34 -8.00 9.83
CA ASP A 7 -20.26 -8.12 10.97
C ASP A 7 -19.52 -7.91 12.30
N PRO A 8 -19.95 -6.96 13.15
CA PRO A 8 -19.27 -6.66 14.41
C PRO A 8 -19.22 -7.83 15.38
N GLY A 9 -20.27 -8.65 15.44
CA GLY A 9 -20.34 -9.78 16.35
C GLY A 9 -19.39 -10.91 15.95
N ARG A 10 -19.24 -11.19 14.65
CA ARG A 10 -18.26 -12.15 14.13
C ARG A 10 -16.84 -11.66 14.36
N ARG A 11 -16.58 -10.37 14.11
CA ARG A 11 -15.29 -9.76 14.35
C ARG A 11 -14.86 -9.82 15.82
N SER A 12 -15.80 -9.54 16.75
CA SER A 12 -15.54 -9.63 18.20
C SER A 12 -15.28 -11.07 18.64
N LEU A 13 -16.02 -12.04 18.10
CA LEU A 13 -15.78 -13.46 18.41
C LEU A 13 -14.41 -13.91 17.89
N TYR A 14 -14.05 -13.55 16.65
CA TYR A 14 -12.75 -13.87 16.08
C TYR A 14 -11.60 -13.28 16.92
N ALA A 15 -11.68 -12.00 17.28
CA ALA A 15 -10.67 -11.34 18.12
C ALA A 15 -10.47 -12.05 19.47
N ARG A 16 -11.56 -12.48 20.13
CA ARG A 16 -11.50 -13.24 21.38
C ARG A 16 -10.81 -14.59 21.20
N ILE A 17 -11.07 -15.31 20.11
CA ILE A 17 -10.42 -16.59 19.82
C ILE A 17 -8.92 -16.40 19.59
N VAL A 18 -8.51 -15.36 18.84
CA VAL A 18 -7.10 -15.05 18.61
C VAL A 18 -6.39 -14.76 19.91
N LEU A 19 -6.91 -13.84 20.73
CA LEU A 19 -6.31 -13.46 22.01
C LEU A 19 -6.22 -14.65 22.98
N ALA A 20 -7.26 -15.45 23.07
CA ALA A 20 -7.27 -16.63 23.94
C ALA A 20 -6.21 -17.67 23.52
N ALA A 21 -5.99 -17.83 22.21
CA ALA A 21 -4.94 -18.71 21.69
C ALA A 21 -3.53 -18.19 22.03
N GLU A 22 -3.30 -16.87 21.91
CA GLU A 22 -2.02 -16.23 22.27
C GLU A 22 -1.71 -16.32 23.78
N GLU A 23 -2.76 -16.26 24.62
CA GLU A 23 -2.65 -16.42 26.08
C GLU A 23 -2.51 -17.89 26.53
N GLY A 24 -2.53 -18.85 25.61
CA GLY A 24 -2.46 -20.27 25.91
C GLY A 24 -3.72 -20.84 26.58
N THR A 25 -4.83 -20.13 26.55
CA THR A 25 -6.13 -20.51 27.11
C THR A 25 -7.20 -20.54 25.99
N PRO A 26 -7.15 -21.52 25.08
CA PRO A 26 -7.98 -21.50 23.88
C PRO A 26 -9.48 -21.53 24.22
N ALA A 27 -10.24 -20.72 23.50
CA ALA A 27 -11.68 -20.62 23.62
C ALA A 27 -12.36 -21.97 23.28
N ARG A 28 -13.49 -22.24 23.89
CA ARG A 28 -14.26 -23.48 23.64
C ARG A 28 -15.61 -23.18 22.98
N ALA A 29 -16.00 -24.03 22.05
CA ALA A 29 -17.29 -23.91 21.38
C ALA A 29 -18.46 -24.06 22.37
N ALA A 30 -18.29 -24.87 23.40
CA ALA A 30 -19.28 -25.10 24.45
C ALA A 30 -19.61 -23.85 25.29
N ASP A 31 -18.70 -22.88 25.35
CA ASP A 31 -18.89 -21.63 26.09
C ASP A 31 -19.67 -20.56 25.30
N LEU A 32 -20.08 -20.88 24.07
CA LEU A 32 -20.81 -19.97 23.22
C LEU A 32 -22.32 -20.16 23.36
N ASP A 33 -23.03 -19.03 23.40
CA ASP A 33 -24.50 -19.05 23.27
C ASP A 33 -24.91 -19.39 21.82
N SER A 34 -26.22 -19.51 21.60
CA SER A 34 -26.77 -19.85 20.27
C SER A 34 -26.40 -18.82 19.19
N ALA A 35 -26.26 -17.55 19.54
CA ALA A 35 -25.81 -16.49 18.63
C ALA A 35 -24.31 -16.61 18.32
N GLY A 36 -23.50 -16.97 19.32
CA GLY A 36 -22.09 -17.30 19.18
C GLY A 36 -21.85 -18.48 18.27
N GLY A 37 -22.64 -19.54 18.41
CA GLY A 37 -22.57 -20.73 17.55
C GLY A 37 -22.83 -20.43 16.06
N LYS A 38 -23.80 -19.55 15.76
CA LYS A 38 -24.05 -19.10 14.37
C LYS A 38 -22.87 -18.27 13.81
N ARG A 39 -22.28 -17.42 14.65
CA ARG A 39 -21.09 -16.63 14.27
C ARG A 39 -19.89 -17.53 14.06
N LEU A 40 -19.67 -18.51 14.94
CA LEU A 40 -18.62 -19.52 14.82
C LEU A 40 -18.68 -20.24 13.48
N ARG A 41 -19.86 -20.77 13.12
CA ARG A 41 -20.07 -21.48 11.85
C ARG A 41 -19.61 -20.61 10.65
N ALA A 42 -19.99 -19.33 10.60
CA ALA A 42 -19.58 -18.44 9.53
C ALA A 42 -18.07 -18.19 9.51
N LEU A 43 -17.41 -18.18 10.67
CA LEU A 43 -15.95 -18.03 10.76
C LEU A 43 -15.21 -19.30 10.34
N THR A 44 -15.72 -20.49 10.69
CA THR A 44 -15.14 -21.77 10.26
C THR A 44 -15.35 -22.04 8.78
N GLU A 45 -16.52 -21.74 8.22
CA GLU A 45 -16.78 -21.82 6.77
C GLU A 45 -15.86 -20.87 5.96
N ALA A 46 -15.44 -19.75 6.55
CA ALA A 46 -14.50 -18.81 5.93
C ALA A 46 -13.02 -19.18 6.16
N GLY A 47 -12.71 -20.27 6.87
CA GLY A 47 -11.35 -20.67 7.21
C GLY A 47 -10.65 -19.79 8.25
N LEU A 48 -11.38 -18.85 8.88
CA LEU A 48 -10.84 -17.94 9.89
C LEU A 48 -10.63 -18.58 11.26
N VAL A 49 -11.41 -19.62 11.57
CA VAL A 49 -11.35 -20.39 12.80
C VAL A 49 -11.36 -21.88 12.48
N VAL A 50 -10.55 -22.63 13.20
CA VAL A 50 -10.57 -24.09 13.23
C VAL A 50 -11.24 -24.52 14.53
N ASP A 51 -12.16 -25.46 14.45
CA ASP A 51 -12.79 -26.15 15.58
C ASP A 51 -12.28 -27.60 15.63
N ASP A 52 -11.39 -27.86 16.58
CA ASP A 52 -10.86 -29.22 16.81
C ASP A 52 -11.43 -29.78 18.10
N GLY A 53 -12.48 -30.60 17.95
CA GLY A 53 -13.13 -31.24 19.10
C GLY A 53 -13.71 -30.24 20.11
N GLY A 54 -14.14 -29.07 19.68
CA GLY A 54 -14.68 -28.00 20.52
C GLY A 54 -13.63 -27.00 21.04
N VAL A 55 -12.37 -27.19 20.72
CA VAL A 55 -11.29 -26.23 20.99
C VAL A 55 -11.13 -25.32 19.77
N LEU A 56 -11.25 -24.03 19.99
CA LEU A 56 -11.24 -23.03 18.90
C LEU A 56 -9.85 -22.41 18.76
N SER A 57 -9.33 -22.39 17.55
CA SER A 57 -8.05 -21.74 17.21
C SER A 57 -8.17 -20.87 15.95
N PRO A 58 -7.31 -19.86 15.79
CA PRO A 58 -7.24 -19.12 14.54
C PRO A 58 -6.85 -20.02 13.37
N GLY A 59 -7.51 -19.86 12.23
CA GLY A 59 -7.14 -20.56 11.00
C GLY A 59 -5.99 -19.85 10.25
N GLU A 60 -5.29 -20.61 9.42
CA GLU A 60 -4.11 -20.19 8.64
C GLU A 60 -4.48 -19.42 7.34
N VAL A 61 -5.75 -19.09 7.15
CA VAL A 61 -6.27 -18.54 5.88
C VAL A 61 -5.51 -17.29 5.39
N PHE A 62 -5.03 -16.44 6.30
CA PHE A 62 -4.24 -15.26 5.91
C PHE A 62 -2.85 -15.65 5.42
N ALA A 63 -2.21 -16.64 6.03
CA ALA A 63 -0.92 -17.15 5.59
C ALA A 63 -1.04 -17.86 4.24
N GLU A 64 -2.14 -18.58 4.02
CA GLU A 64 -2.45 -19.23 2.74
C GLU A 64 -2.66 -18.22 1.63
N LEU A 65 -3.44 -17.16 1.87
CA LEU A 65 -3.66 -16.10 0.91
C LEU A 65 -2.38 -15.33 0.56
N LEU A 66 -1.51 -15.10 1.54
CA LEU A 66 -0.21 -14.47 1.28
C LEU A 66 0.73 -15.37 0.48
N ARG A 67 0.61 -16.70 0.64
CA ARG A 67 1.36 -17.67 -0.17
C ARG A 67 0.83 -17.74 -1.62
N GLU A 68 -0.49 -17.72 -1.80
CA GLU A 68 -1.14 -17.77 -3.12
C GLU A 68 -1.00 -16.44 -3.88
N SER A 69 -1.06 -15.34 -3.17
CA SER A 69 -0.93 -13.98 -3.72
C SER A 69 0.06 -13.18 -2.87
N PRO A 70 1.36 -13.46 -2.97
CA PRO A 70 2.34 -12.66 -2.27
C PRO A 70 2.16 -11.20 -2.67
N PRO A 71 2.27 -10.25 -1.72
CA PRO A 71 2.23 -8.84 -2.04
C PRO A 71 3.23 -8.59 -3.18
N ARG A 72 2.75 -8.13 -4.32
CA ARG A 72 3.62 -7.76 -5.41
C ARG A 72 4.55 -6.69 -4.86
N ALA A 73 5.79 -7.05 -4.60
CA ALA A 73 6.80 -6.06 -4.25
C ALA A 73 6.78 -5.05 -5.41
N ALA A 74 6.39 -3.83 -5.13
CA ALA A 74 6.42 -2.78 -6.13
C ALA A 74 7.83 -2.74 -6.69
N SER A 75 8.00 -3.05 -7.98
CA SER A 75 9.28 -3.05 -8.66
C SER A 75 9.47 -1.71 -9.36
N GLY A 76 10.72 -1.30 -9.56
CA GLY A 76 11.03 -0.04 -10.23
C GLY A 76 10.68 1.20 -9.37
N PRO A 77 10.50 2.36 -10.01
CA PRO A 77 10.27 3.64 -9.34
C PRO A 77 9.02 3.67 -8.46
N GLU A 78 8.00 2.89 -8.81
CA GLU A 78 6.71 2.88 -8.10
C GLU A 78 6.81 2.39 -6.64
N ARG A 79 7.85 1.63 -6.28
CA ARG A 79 8.10 1.18 -4.90
C ARG A 79 8.33 2.33 -3.90
N PHE A 80 8.66 3.52 -4.41
CA PHE A 80 8.91 4.72 -3.61
C PHE A 80 7.71 5.67 -3.51
N LEU A 81 6.56 5.26 -4.09
CA LEU A 81 5.34 6.05 -4.09
C LEU A 81 4.30 5.43 -3.14
N THR A 82 3.59 6.28 -2.44
CA THR A 82 2.43 5.91 -1.64
C THR A 82 1.21 6.59 -2.24
N GLY A 83 0.22 5.79 -2.68
CA GLY A 83 -0.95 6.35 -3.35
C GLY A 83 -0.65 7.16 -4.62
N GLY A 84 0.42 6.80 -5.34
CA GLY A 84 0.88 7.51 -6.54
C GLY A 84 1.71 8.77 -6.29
N ARG A 85 2.02 9.09 -5.03
CA ARG A 85 2.78 10.27 -4.62
C ARG A 85 4.14 9.89 -4.04
N LEU A 86 5.16 10.66 -4.35
CA LEU A 86 6.49 10.54 -3.77
C LEU A 86 6.47 11.17 -2.37
N THR A 87 6.57 10.34 -1.33
CA THR A 87 6.58 10.79 0.07
C THR A 87 7.99 10.88 0.65
N VAL A 88 8.91 10.04 0.17
CA VAL A 88 10.30 10.00 0.64
C VAL A 88 11.24 9.79 -0.54
N LEU A 89 12.31 10.58 -0.61
CA LEU A 89 13.35 10.41 -1.62
C LEU A 89 14.18 9.15 -1.35
N PRO A 90 14.45 8.32 -2.39
CA PRO A 90 15.33 7.16 -2.25
C PRO A 90 16.74 7.56 -1.78
N ARG A 91 17.32 6.78 -0.88
CA ARG A 91 18.68 7.05 -0.36
C ARG A 91 19.77 6.77 -1.40
N ARG A 92 19.59 5.72 -2.23
CA ARG A 92 20.57 5.34 -3.26
C ARG A 92 20.45 6.26 -4.47
N ALA A 93 21.57 6.73 -5.00
CA ALA A 93 21.62 7.64 -6.15
C ALA A 93 20.97 7.04 -7.41
N GLN A 94 21.18 5.76 -7.66
CA GLN A 94 20.57 5.05 -8.78
C GLN A 94 19.04 5.03 -8.68
N ASP A 95 18.50 4.67 -7.52
CA ASP A 95 17.06 4.64 -7.28
C ASP A 95 16.45 6.05 -7.45
N ARG A 96 17.15 7.10 -6.99
CA ARG A 96 16.72 8.49 -7.21
C ARG A 96 16.67 8.86 -8.68
N ALA A 97 17.70 8.48 -9.44
CA ALA A 97 17.74 8.76 -10.88
C ALA A 97 16.58 8.08 -11.62
N GLU A 98 16.29 6.81 -11.28
CA GLU A 98 15.16 6.07 -11.84
C GLU A 98 13.81 6.72 -11.50
N VAL A 99 13.60 7.11 -10.22
CA VAL A 99 12.38 7.79 -9.78
C VAL A 99 12.24 9.15 -10.46
N PHE A 100 13.31 9.93 -10.57
CA PHE A 100 13.26 11.23 -11.20
C PHE A 100 12.98 11.16 -12.70
N ALA A 101 13.60 10.22 -13.41
CA ALA A 101 13.32 9.99 -14.84
C ALA A 101 11.85 9.57 -15.04
N TRP A 102 11.35 8.69 -14.19
CA TRP A 102 9.96 8.24 -14.23
C TRP A 102 8.96 9.38 -13.93
N LEU A 103 9.24 10.22 -12.93
CA LEU A 103 8.41 11.38 -12.60
C LEU A 103 8.41 12.41 -13.73
N ALA A 104 9.60 12.71 -14.31
CA ALA A 104 9.74 13.64 -15.42
C ALA A 104 8.90 13.19 -16.63
N ALA A 105 8.94 11.91 -16.98
CA ALA A 105 8.16 11.34 -18.09
C ALA A 105 6.63 11.32 -17.82
N ARG A 106 6.20 11.47 -16.58
CA ARG A 106 4.76 11.58 -16.25
C ARG A 106 4.23 13.01 -16.32
N VAL A 107 5.08 13.99 -16.15
CA VAL A 107 4.67 15.41 -16.13
C VAL A 107 4.92 16.11 -17.46
N LEU A 108 5.83 15.58 -18.30
CA LEU A 108 6.15 16.15 -19.61
C LEU A 108 6.22 15.04 -20.66
N THR A 109 5.72 15.33 -21.84
CA THR A 109 5.89 14.48 -23.03
C THR A 109 7.11 14.94 -23.86
N PRO A 110 7.74 14.05 -24.64
CA PRO A 110 8.81 14.44 -25.55
C PRO A 110 8.40 15.60 -26.46
N GLY A 111 9.22 16.65 -26.51
CA GLY A 111 8.96 17.86 -27.31
C GLY A 111 8.07 18.90 -26.61
N GLU A 112 7.47 18.58 -25.48
CA GLU A 112 6.67 19.51 -24.70
C GLU A 112 7.59 20.45 -23.88
N SER A 113 7.18 21.72 -23.76
CA SER A 113 7.81 22.71 -22.88
C SER A 113 6.75 23.36 -22.00
N LEU A 114 7.03 23.51 -20.72
CA LEU A 114 6.12 24.12 -19.75
C LEU A 114 6.83 25.23 -18.99
N ASP A 115 6.09 26.30 -18.70
CA ASP A 115 6.54 27.32 -17.75
C ASP A 115 6.60 26.77 -16.31
N GLU A 116 7.22 27.54 -15.42
CA GLU A 116 7.38 27.16 -14.03
C GLU A 116 6.07 26.87 -13.31
N ARG A 117 5.03 27.66 -13.58
CA ARG A 117 3.72 27.53 -12.93
C ARG A 117 3.01 26.27 -13.37
N ALA A 118 2.98 26.03 -14.66
CA ALA A 118 2.32 24.85 -15.23
C ALA A 118 3.00 23.54 -14.77
N LEU A 119 4.35 23.51 -14.81
CA LEU A 119 5.13 22.37 -14.33
C LEU A 119 4.90 22.11 -12.85
N THR A 120 4.96 23.17 -12.01
CA THR A 120 4.71 23.05 -10.55
C THR A 120 3.30 22.53 -10.29
N GLY A 121 2.31 22.98 -11.05
CA GLY A 121 0.93 22.48 -10.97
C GLY A 121 0.82 20.97 -11.26
N ARG A 122 1.52 20.47 -12.27
CA ARG A 122 1.54 19.01 -12.56
C ARG A 122 2.27 18.21 -11.47
N LEU A 123 3.38 18.74 -10.94
CA LEU A 123 4.15 18.11 -9.88
C LEU A 123 3.39 18.06 -8.54
N ALA A 124 2.46 18.97 -8.30
CA ALA A 124 1.64 18.99 -7.09
C ALA A 124 0.77 17.73 -6.91
N ALA A 125 0.43 17.05 -8.01
CA ALA A 125 -0.24 15.76 -7.96
C ALA A 125 0.69 14.61 -7.51
N LEU A 126 2.01 14.79 -7.63
CA LEU A 126 3.01 13.73 -7.43
C LEU A 126 3.84 13.87 -6.15
N ALA A 127 3.84 15.04 -5.50
CA ALA A 127 4.60 15.26 -4.27
C ALA A 127 3.96 16.34 -3.39
N ASP A 128 4.32 16.36 -2.12
CA ASP A 128 3.82 17.36 -1.15
C ASP A 128 4.55 18.69 -1.28
N ASP A 129 5.81 18.67 -1.71
CA ASP A 129 6.58 19.87 -2.06
C ASP A 129 6.97 19.84 -3.55
N PRO A 130 6.08 20.34 -4.44
CA PRO A 130 6.33 20.35 -5.87
C PRO A 130 7.46 21.31 -6.28
N VAL A 131 7.75 22.34 -5.47
CA VAL A 131 8.83 23.30 -5.75
C VAL A 131 10.19 22.65 -5.49
N ALA A 132 10.34 21.96 -4.37
CA ALA A 132 11.55 21.18 -4.09
C ALA A 132 11.73 20.06 -5.12
N LEU A 133 10.66 19.31 -5.44
CA LEU A 133 10.74 18.25 -6.44
C LEU A 133 11.20 18.80 -7.80
N ARG A 134 10.68 19.94 -8.27
CA ARG A 134 11.12 20.57 -9.51
C ARG A 134 12.62 20.83 -9.51
N ARG A 135 13.17 21.40 -8.43
CA ARG A 135 14.61 21.65 -8.29
C ARG A 135 15.41 20.35 -8.38
N TYR A 136 14.99 19.32 -7.65
CA TYR A 136 15.66 18.02 -7.68
C TYR A 136 15.66 17.37 -9.08
N LEU A 137 14.57 17.51 -9.83
CA LEU A 137 14.48 16.98 -11.19
C LEU A 137 15.45 17.70 -12.14
N VAL A 138 15.64 19.01 -11.99
CA VAL A 138 16.61 19.80 -12.77
C VAL A 138 18.04 19.48 -12.35
N ASP A 139 18.32 19.47 -11.05
CA ASP A 139 19.66 19.17 -10.50
C ASP A 139 20.15 17.76 -10.87
N ALA A 140 19.22 16.81 -10.96
CA ALA A 140 19.50 15.45 -11.39
C ALA A 140 19.55 15.27 -12.93
N GLY A 141 19.30 16.32 -13.71
CA GLY A 141 19.26 16.24 -15.16
C GLY A 141 18.04 15.50 -15.74
N ALA A 142 17.05 15.19 -14.92
CA ALA A 142 15.79 14.57 -15.38
C ALA A 142 14.87 15.57 -16.09
N LEU A 143 15.03 16.86 -15.81
CA LEU A 143 14.45 17.97 -16.55
C LEU A 143 15.56 18.96 -16.96
N ALA A 144 15.42 19.49 -18.17
CA ALA A 144 16.25 20.60 -18.64
C ALA A 144 15.47 21.91 -18.54
N ARG A 145 16.13 22.96 -18.02
CA ARG A 145 15.62 24.33 -18.06
C ARG A 145 16.13 25.03 -19.31
N THR A 146 15.30 25.82 -19.98
CA THR A 146 15.73 26.60 -21.13
C THR A 146 16.77 27.66 -20.74
N PRO A 147 17.67 28.11 -21.67
CA PRO A 147 18.72 29.07 -21.35
C PRO A 147 18.21 30.39 -20.80
N ASP A 148 17.04 30.85 -21.21
CA ASP A 148 16.37 32.05 -20.70
C ASP A 148 15.68 31.81 -19.33
N GLY A 149 15.68 30.54 -18.86
CA GLY A 149 15.15 30.13 -17.56
C GLY A 149 13.65 30.16 -17.45
N ARG A 150 12.91 30.29 -18.54
CA ARG A 150 11.45 30.43 -18.51
C ARG A 150 10.73 29.09 -18.53
N ASP A 151 11.25 28.16 -19.31
CA ASP A 151 10.57 26.90 -19.58
C ASP A 151 11.40 25.68 -19.16
N TYR A 152 10.70 24.57 -19.00
CA TYR A 152 11.22 23.26 -18.63
C TYR A 152 10.80 22.22 -19.66
N ARG A 153 11.70 21.30 -20.01
CA ARG A 153 11.49 20.24 -20.98
C ARG A 153 12.21 18.95 -20.55
N LEU A 154 11.87 17.82 -21.16
CA LEU A 154 12.71 16.64 -21.07
C LEU A 154 14.06 16.89 -21.72
N PRO A 155 15.18 16.36 -21.16
CA PRO A 155 16.46 16.39 -21.83
C PRO A 155 16.36 15.63 -23.15
N GLY A 156 17.07 16.15 -24.18
CA GLY A 156 17.14 15.52 -25.50
C GLY A 156 18.10 14.35 -25.55
#